data_d43a778a6adfefebab515f725872c76e
#
_entry.id   d43a778a6adfefebab515f725872c76e
#
_cell.length_a   1.000
_cell.length_b   1.000
_cell.length_c   1.000
_cell.angle_alpha   90.00
_cell.angle_beta   90.00
_cell.angle_gamma   90.00
#
_symmetry.space_group_name_H-M   'P 1'
#
loop_
_entity.id
_entity.type
_entity.pdbx_description
1 polymer ?
#
loop_
_entity_poly.entity_id
_entity_poly.type
_entity_poly.pdbx_seq_one_letter_code
_entity_poly.pdbx_strand_id
1 'polypeptide(L)'
;MPDINAPGDDGVDGLAGTAGAGGATGQVGRAGVNHWNGDDDPGDGGTGGNGESGADGNTGGDGRNGSNIVLEVEDFVVGVHVNTSGGRGGRGGDGGRGGDGGRGGDGGEPADEGDALGDGGNGGRGAAGGRGGDGGDGGSGGNITIVADTITTGTVNGTAAGGPGGLGGGAGAGGIGGDPGGGNNEGAQGAPGATGQTGSSGLRGVDGSIEIIERVP
;
A
#
# COMPACT_ATOMS: atom_id res chain seq x y z
N MET A 1 -33.47 21.74 20.00
CA MET A 1 -33.46 21.76 18.50
C MET A 1 -33.53 20.34 18.04
N PRO A 2 -34.37 20.01 17.08
CA PRO A 2 -34.32 18.68 16.47
C PRO A 2 -33.04 18.52 15.65
N ASP A 3 -32.39 17.36 15.78
CA ASP A 3 -31.16 17.00 15.05
C ASP A 3 -31.50 15.90 14.03
N ILE A 4 -31.15 16.14 12.77
CA ILE A 4 -31.30 15.18 11.69
C ILE A 4 -29.90 14.81 11.22
N ASN A 5 -29.53 13.53 11.40
CA ASN A 5 -28.24 12.99 11.03
C ASN A 5 -28.39 11.94 9.93
N ALA A 6 -27.93 12.27 8.74
CA ALA A 6 -27.95 11.39 7.58
C ALA A 6 -26.64 11.49 6.75
N PRO A 7 -25.47 11.40 7.40
CA PRO A 7 -24.20 11.46 6.70
C PRO A 7 -23.97 10.16 5.90
N GLY A 8 -23.08 10.20 4.95
CA GLY A 8 -22.57 9.02 4.30
C GLY A 8 -21.59 8.24 5.19
N ASP A 9 -21.53 6.94 5.02
CA ASP A 9 -20.56 6.10 5.70
C ASP A 9 -19.15 6.30 5.13
N ASP A 10 -18.15 6.11 5.98
CA ASP A 10 -16.76 6.15 5.55
C ASP A 10 -16.40 4.90 4.72
N GLY A 11 -15.51 5.08 3.76
CA GLY A 11 -14.91 3.98 3.00
C GLY A 11 -13.96 3.15 3.87
N VAL A 12 -13.85 1.89 3.56
CA VAL A 12 -12.95 0.97 4.27
C VAL A 12 -11.51 1.16 3.80
N ASP A 13 -10.55 0.97 4.71
CA ASP A 13 -9.14 1.04 4.36
C ASP A 13 -8.72 -0.17 3.51
N GLY A 14 -7.80 0.05 2.56
CA GLY A 14 -7.19 -0.99 1.75
C GLY A 14 -6.23 -1.85 2.58
N LEU A 15 -6.16 -3.13 2.27
CA LEU A 15 -5.21 -4.04 2.89
C LEU A 15 -3.80 -3.80 2.38
N ALA A 16 -2.82 -3.95 3.27
CA ALA A 16 -1.41 -3.89 2.89
C ALA A 16 -1.01 -5.09 2.01
N GLY A 17 -0.10 -4.85 1.08
CA GLY A 17 0.51 -5.90 0.27
C GLY A 17 1.40 -6.81 1.13
N THR A 18 1.47 -8.08 0.76
CA THR A 18 2.35 -9.05 1.42
C THR A 18 3.80 -8.85 1.01
N ALA A 19 4.72 -9.15 1.93
CA ALA A 19 6.15 -9.15 1.59
C ALA A 19 6.50 -10.28 0.62
N GLY A 20 7.46 -10.03 -0.27
CA GLY A 20 8.03 -11.05 -1.15
C GLY A 20 8.91 -12.02 -0.38
N ALA A 21 8.99 -13.26 -0.84
CA ALA A 21 9.87 -14.27 -0.27
C ALA A 21 11.35 -13.95 -0.55
N GLY A 22 12.23 -14.34 0.37
CA GLY A 22 13.68 -14.26 0.17
C GLY A 22 14.19 -15.30 -0.83
N GLY A 23 15.29 -14.98 -1.50
CA GLY A 23 15.99 -15.92 -2.40
C GLY A 23 16.69 -17.04 -1.62
N ALA A 24 16.77 -18.23 -2.22
CA ALA A 24 17.48 -19.34 -1.65
C ALA A 24 19.01 -19.10 -1.66
N THR A 25 19.73 -19.67 -0.69
CA THR A 25 21.20 -19.68 -0.66
C THR A 25 21.73 -20.52 -1.84
N GLY A 26 22.82 -20.06 -2.47
CA GLY A 26 23.53 -20.80 -3.51
C GLY A 26 24.14 -22.08 -2.96
N GLN A 27 24.27 -23.07 -3.82
CA GLN A 27 24.91 -24.34 -3.43
C GLN A 27 26.41 -24.16 -3.23
N VAL A 28 26.98 -24.85 -2.25
CA VAL A 28 28.44 -24.95 -2.05
C VAL A 28 29.05 -25.68 -3.23
N GLY A 29 30.23 -25.24 -3.69
CA GLY A 29 30.99 -25.89 -4.75
C GLY A 29 31.36 -27.31 -4.38
N ARG A 30 31.50 -28.17 -5.39
CA ARG A 30 31.95 -29.54 -5.19
C ARG A 30 33.41 -29.53 -4.71
N ALA A 31 33.76 -30.36 -3.71
CA ALA A 31 35.14 -30.54 -3.30
C ALA A 31 35.99 -31.15 -4.45
N GLY A 32 37.23 -30.73 -4.52
CA GLY A 32 38.24 -31.37 -5.39
C GLY A 32 38.48 -32.83 -5.01
N VAL A 33 38.95 -33.64 -5.93
CA VAL A 33 39.19 -35.08 -5.71
C VAL A 33 40.56 -35.44 -6.21
N ASN A 34 41.37 -36.11 -5.35
CA ASN A 34 42.66 -36.65 -5.74
C ASN A 34 42.52 -37.91 -6.58
N HIS A 35 43.23 -37.95 -7.69
CA HIS A 35 43.36 -39.11 -8.54
C HIS A 35 44.85 -39.43 -8.79
N TRP A 36 45.18 -40.69 -8.97
CA TRP A 36 46.54 -41.12 -9.24
C TRP A 36 47.16 -40.52 -10.53
N ASN A 37 46.34 -39.98 -11.41
CA ASN A 37 46.74 -39.42 -12.73
C ASN A 37 46.49 -37.90 -12.86
N GLY A 38 46.25 -37.23 -11.76
CA GLY A 38 45.94 -35.77 -11.66
C GLY A 38 44.69 -35.53 -10.87
N ASP A 39 44.63 -34.39 -10.17
CA ASP A 39 43.52 -34.04 -9.30
C ASP A 39 42.43 -33.32 -10.06
N ASP A 40 41.19 -33.49 -9.63
CA ASP A 40 40.09 -32.64 -10.09
C ASP A 40 40.05 -31.37 -9.23
N ASP A 41 39.99 -30.22 -9.87
CA ASP A 41 39.84 -28.92 -9.20
C ASP A 41 38.50 -28.85 -8.42
N PRO A 42 38.47 -28.11 -7.30
CA PRO A 42 37.22 -27.86 -6.62
C PRO A 42 36.28 -26.99 -7.45
N GLY A 43 35.02 -27.24 -7.33
CA GLY A 43 34.00 -26.47 -8.04
C GLY A 43 33.71 -25.12 -7.38
N ASP A 44 33.23 -24.17 -8.17
CA ASP A 44 32.81 -22.87 -7.68
C ASP A 44 31.47 -22.97 -6.90
N GLY A 45 31.26 -22.04 -6.00
CA GLY A 45 30.00 -21.84 -5.30
C GLY A 45 28.88 -21.35 -6.24
N GLY A 46 27.68 -21.84 -6.02
CA GLY A 46 26.50 -21.42 -6.80
C GLY A 46 26.04 -20.01 -6.45
N THR A 47 25.43 -19.32 -7.42
CA THR A 47 24.81 -18.01 -7.18
C THR A 47 23.60 -18.14 -6.25
N GLY A 48 23.43 -17.22 -5.33
CA GLY A 48 22.23 -17.08 -4.50
C GLY A 48 20.99 -16.76 -5.34
N GLY A 49 19.84 -17.25 -4.92
CA GLY A 49 18.56 -16.96 -5.56
C GLY A 49 18.17 -15.50 -5.41
N ASN A 50 17.41 -14.96 -6.36
CA ASN A 50 16.83 -13.63 -6.23
C ASN A 50 15.64 -13.66 -5.25
N GLY A 51 15.39 -12.54 -4.56
CA GLY A 51 14.15 -12.35 -3.82
C GLY A 51 12.93 -12.21 -4.75
N GLU A 52 11.75 -12.32 -4.18
CA GLU A 52 10.48 -12.08 -4.87
C GLU A 52 9.97 -10.67 -4.58
N SER A 53 9.27 -10.05 -5.54
CA SER A 53 8.71 -8.71 -5.35
C SER A 53 7.65 -8.70 -4.26
N GLY A 54 7.60 -7.63 -3.48
CA GLY A 54 6.48 -7.35 -2.59
C GLY A 54 5.19 -7.13 -3.39
N ALA A 55 4.07 -7.54 -2.83
CA ALA A 55 2.77 -7.30 -3.44
C ALA A 55 2.34 -5.83 -3.27
N ASP A 56 1.52 -5.35 -4.20
CA ASP A 56 0.93 -4.02 -4.07
C ASP A 56 -0.10 -3.99 -2.94
N GLY A 57 -0.27 -2.83 -2.31
CA GLY A 57 -1.37 -2.57 -1.38
C GLY A 57 -2.68 -2.38 -2.14
N ASN A 58 -3.79 -2.74 -1.51
CA ASN A 58 -5.11 -2.55 -2.08
C ASN A 58 -5.55 -1.08 -2.01
N THR A 59 -6.40 -0.68 -2.94
CA THR A 59 -7.04 0.65 -2.88
C THR A 59 -7.97 0.75 -1.67
N GLY A 60 -8.09 1.94 -1.09
CA GLY A 60 -9.13 2.25 -0.11
C GLY A 60 -10.50 2.33 -0.76
N GLY A 61 -11.55 2.00 -0.02
CA GLY A 61 -12.93 2.14 -0.48
C GLY A 61 -13.37 3.60 -0.52
N ASP A 62 -14.28 3.93 -1.43
CA ASP A 62 -14.87 5.27 -1.47
C ASP A 62 -15.82 5.51 -0.29
N GLY A 63 -15.88 6.75 0.19
CA GLY A 63 -16.90 7.20 1.12
C GLY A 63 -18.26 7.28 0.44
N ARG A 64 -19.33 6.99 1.18
CA ARG A 64 -20.70 7.11 0.68
C ARG A 64 -21.17 8.56 0.67
N ASN A 65 -22.06 8.86 -0.25
CA ASN A 65 -22.72 10.16 -0.27
C ASN A 65 -23.63 10.33 0.95
N GLY A 66 -23.73 11.55 1.45
CA GLY A 66 -24.77 11.93 2.40
C GLY A 66 -26.16 11.86 1.76
N SER A 67 -27.17 11.67 2.57
CA SER A 67 -28.56 11.57 2.09
C SER A 67 -29.15 12.97 1.78
N ASN A 68 -29.94 13.07 0.73
CA ASN A 68 -30.75 14.26 0.50
C ASN A 68 -31.91 14.31 1.51
N ILE A 69 -32.14 15.47 2.10
CA ILE A 69 -33.20 15.70 3.08
C ILE A 69 -34.15 16.78 2.55
N VAL A 70 -35.44 16.51 2.58
CA VAL A 70 -36.52 17.47 2.34
C VAL A 70 -37.34 17.54 3.61
N LEU A 71 -37.44 18.74 4.19
CA LEU A 71 -38.29 19.02 5.33
C LEU A 71 -39.44 19.92 4.86
N GLU A 72 -40.68 19.45 5.07
CA GLU A 72 -41.87 20.23 4.83
C GLU A 72 -42.46 20.64 6.16
N VAL A 73 -42.66 21.96 6.37
CA VAL A 73 -43.19 22.53 7.61
C VAL A 73 -44.19 23.64 7.28
N GLU A 74 -45.18 23.83 8.12
CA GLU A 74 -46.13 24.97 7.98
C GLU A 74 -45.45 26.30 8.33
N ASP A 75 -44.88 26.38 9.53
CA ASP A 75 -44.16 27.54 10.02
C ASP A 75 -42.73 27.21 10.37
N PHE A 76 -41.78 27.88 9.75
CA PHE A 76 -40.35 27.70 10.06
C PHE A 76 -39.89 28.79 11.04
N VAL A 77 -40.08 28.51 12.35
CA VAL A 77 -39.81 29.45 13.46
C VAL A 77 -38.65 29.00 14.37
N VAL A 78 -38.20 27.73 14.26
CA VAL A 78 -37.19 27.15 15.16
C VAL A 78 -35.96 26.76 14.34
N GLY A 79 -34.78 26.89 14.95
CA GLY A 79 -33.56 26.35 14.32
C GLY A 79 -33.59 24.83 14.23
N VAL A 80 -33.08 24.29 13.12
CA VAL A 80 -32.89 22.86 12.92
C VAL A 80 -31.40 22.58 12.61
N HIS A 81 -30.86 21.54 13.20
CA HIS A 81 -29.55 20.99 12.84
C HIS A 81 -29.74 19.84 11.87
N VAL A 82 -29.08 19.92 10.71
CA VAL A 82 -29.11 18.85 9.70
C VAL A 82 -27.67 18.54 9.27
N ASN A 83 -27.28 17.28 9.34
CA ASN A 83 -25.98 16.82 8.84
C ASN A 83 -26.21 15.79 7.73
N THR A 84 -25.79 16.14 6.51
CA THR A 84 -25.82 15.32 5.32
C THR A 84 -24.43 15.22 4.68
N SER A 85 -23.37 15.35 5.49
CA SER A 85 -21.98 15.26 4.98
C SER A 85 -21.74 13.94 4.28
N GLY A 86 -20.92 13.96 3.24
CA GLY A 86 -20.39 12.74 2.63
C GLY A 86 -19.41 12.04 3.56
N GLY A 87 -19.31 10.71 3.44
CA GLY A 87 -18.35 9.89 4.15
C GLY A 87 -16.93 10.14 3.65
N ARG A 88 -15.95 9.86 4.49
CA ARG A 88 -14.53 9.92 4.14
C ARG A 88 -14.16 8.74 3.24
N GLY A 89 -13.27 8.93 2.25
CA GLY A 89 -12.62 7.84 1.54
C GLY A 89 -11.65 7.07 2.45
N GLY A 90 -11.58 5.75 2.30
CA GLY A 90 -10.66 4.87 3.01
C GLY A 90 -9.20 5.12 2.59
N ARG A 91 -8.25 4.85 3.48
CA ARG A 91 -6.83 4.92 3.16
C ARG A 91 -6.43 3.75 2.25
N GLY A 92 -5.55 3.95 1.27
CA GLY A 92 -4.91 2.88 0.53
C GLY A 92 -3.97 2.05 1.41
N GLY A 93 -3.89 0.74 1.16
CA GLY A 93 -2.97 -0.17 1.84
C GLY A 93 -1.52 0.10 1.48
N ASP A 94 -0.59 -0.12 2.40
CA ASP A 94 0.84 0.03 2.13
C ASP A 94 1.33 -1.12 1.21
N GLY A 95 2.29 -0.85 0.33
CA GLY A 95 2.94 -1.88 -0.49
C GLY A 95 3.81 -2.81 0.36
N GLY A 96 3.85 -4.10 -0.01
CA GLY A 96 4.68 -5.10 0.64
C GLY A 96 6.18 -4.87 0.41
N ARG A 97 7.02 -5.26 1.36
CA ARG A 97 8.48 -5.23 1.19
C ARG A 97 8.91 -6.27 0.16
N GLY A 98 9.87 -5.95 -0.70
CA GLY A 98 10.53 -6.93 -1.56
C GLY A 98 11.37 -7.92 -0.75
N GLY A 99 11.44 -9.17 -1.22
CA GLY A 99 12.28 -10.22 -0.63
C GLY A 99 13.76 -9.92 -0.78
N ASP A 100 14.56 -10.35 0.20
CA ASP A 100 16.02 -10.23 0.14
C ASP A 100 16.61 -11.27 -0.82
N GLY A 101 17.74 -10.96 -1.44
CA GLY A 101 18.50 -11.91 -2.23
C GLY A 101 19.16 -12.96 -1.33
N GLY A 102 19.26 -14.20 -1.81
CA GLY A 102 19.96 -15.29 -1.13
C GLY A 102 21.48 -15.10 -1.17
N ARG A 103 22.19 -15.59 -0.14
CA ARG A 103 23.65 -15.61 -0.11
C ARG A 103 24.20 -16.52 -1.23
N GLY A 104 25.31 -16.13 -1.85
CA GLY A 104 26.09 -17.01 -2.72
C GLY A 104 26.65 -18.21 -1.96
N GLY A 105 26.80 -19.35 -2.64
CA GLY A 105 27.46 -20.55 -2.09
C GLY A 105 28.96 -20.34 -1.95
N ASP A 106 29.58 -20.97 -0.97
CA ASP A 106 31.04 -20.99 -0.84
C ASP A 106 31.67 -21.89 -1.91
N GLY A 107 32.87 -21.58 -2.35
CA GLY A 107 33.68 -22.45 -3.23
C GLY A 107 34.00 -23.78 -2.55
N GLY A 108 34.21 -24.82 -3.36
CA GLY A 108 34.55 -26.15 -2.88
C GLY A 108 35.93 -26.21 -2.24
N GLU A 109 36.12 -27.14 -1.31
CA GLU A 109 37.41 -27.42 -0.69
C GLU A 109 38.37 -28.04 -1.67
N PRO A 110 39.68 -27.72 -1.59
CA PRO A 110 40.70 -28.34 -2.47
C PRO A 110 40.92 -29.82 -2.14
N ALA A 111 41.50 -30.54 -3.09
CA ALA A 111 41.86 -31.95 -2.90
C ALA A 111 43.03 -32.13 -1.93
N ASP A 112 44.04 -31.26 -2.01
CA ASP A 112 45.27 -31.29 -1.21
C ASP A 112 45.52 -29.97 -0.47
N GLU A 113 46.33 -30.06 0.63
CA GLU A 113 46.83 -28.89 1.35
C GLU A 113 47.78 -28.09 0.42
N GLY A 114 47.36 -26.85 0.14
CA GLY A 114 48.15 -25.91 -0.69
C GLY A 114 47.49 -25.59 -2.04
N ASP A 115 46.51 -26.36 -2.45
CA ASP A 115 45.68 -26.03 -3.61
C ASP A 115 44.67 -24.95 -3.32
N ALA A 116 44.22 -24.25 -4.36
CA ALA A 116 43.23 -23.17 -4.19
C ALA A 116 41.82 -23.75 -3.95
N LEU A 117 41.04 -23.04 -3.14
CA LEU A 117 39.58 -23.27 -3.03
C LEU A 117 38.91 -22.97 -4.37
N GLY A 118 37.72 -23.47 -4.61
CA GLY A 118 36.83 -22.98 -5.66
C GLY A 118 36.45 -21.50 -5.37
N ASP A 119 36.03 -20.79 -6.39
CA ASP A 119 35.58 -19.40 -6.24
C ASP A 119 34.21 -19.36 -5.55
N GLY A 120 33.97 -18.31 -4.76
CA GLY A 120 32.65 -18.04 -4.13
C GLY A 120 31.59 -17.61 -5.13
N GLY A 121 30.35 -18.07 -4.95
CA GLY A 121 29.22 -17.68 -5.76
C GLY A 121 28.75 -16.26 -5.46
N ASN A 122 28.12 -15.63 -6.46
CA ASN A 122 27.53 -14.29 -6.26
C ASN A 122 26.28 -14.35 -5.37
N GLY A 123 26.03 -13.29 -4.58
CA GLY A 123 24.77 -13.10 -3.90
C GLY A 123 23.62 -12.83 -4.89
N GLY A 124 22.42 -13.28 -4.55
CA GLY A 124 21.20 -13.02 -5.30
C GLY A 124 20.75 -11.56 -5.20
N ARG A 125 19.96 -11.09 -6.14
CA ARG A 125 19.41 -9.74 -6.09
C ARG A 125 18.26 -9.65 -5.10
N GLY A 126 18.18 -8.56 -4.35
CA GLY A 126 16.95 -8.17 -3.66
C GLY A 126 15.86 -7.75 -4.65
N ALA A 127 14.63 -8.01 -4.32
CA ALA A 127 13.49 -7.71 -5.18
C ALA A 127 12.86 -6.35 -4.86
N ALA A 128 12.08 -5.83 -5.80
CA ALA A 128 11.40 -4.55 -5.61
C ALA A 128 10.29 -4.65 -4.56
N GLY A 129 10.07 -3.57 -3.81
CA GLY A 129 8.88 -3.39 -2.98
C GLY A 129 7.64 -3.14 -3.83
N GLY A 130 6.46 -3.51 -3.30
CA GLY A 130 5.17 -3.27 -3.92
C GLY A 130 4.78 -1.79 -3.90
N ARG A 131 3.86 -1.41 -4.78
CA ARG A 131 3.25 -0.07 -4.78
C ARG A 131 2.23 0.05 -3.62
N GLY A 132 2.14 1.20 -2.99
CA GLY A 132 1.01 1.53 -2.12
C GLY A 132 -0.28 1.65 -2.91
N GLY A 133 -1.39 1.19 -2.34
CA GLY A 133 -2.74 1.35 -2.92
C GLY A 133 -3.16 2.81 -2.94
N ASP A 134 -4.03 3.19 -3.87
CA ASP A 134 -4.60 4.53 -3.90
C ASP A 134 -5.64 4.70 -2.78
N GLY A 135 -5.81 5.89 -2.25
CA GLY A 135 -6.90 6.22 -1.33
C GLY A 135 -8.23 6.29 -2.07
N GLY A 136 -9.33 5.92 -1.41
CA GLY A 136 -10.68 6.04 -1.94
C GLY A 136 -11.13 7.51 -2.00
N ASP A 137 -12.07 7.81 -2.88
CA ASP A 137 -12.67 9.13 -2.98
C ASP A 137 -13.62 9.41 -1.80
N GLY A 138 -13.75 10.65 -1.38
CA GLY A 138 -14.75 11.08 -0.43
C GLY A 138 -16.15 11.13 -1.06
N GLY A 139 -17.18 10.76 -0.30
CA GLY A 139 -18.56 10.86 -0.72
C GLY A 139 -19.02 12.32 -0.84
N SER A 140 -19.95 12.62 -1.74
CA SER A 140 -20.56 13.95 -1.86
C SER A 140 -21.50 14.22 -0.67
N GLY A 141 -21.62 15.48 -0.26
CA GLY A 141 -22.66 15.92 0.67
C GLY A 141 -24.05 15.80 0.03
N GLY A 142 -25.06 15.46 0.85
CA GLY A 142 -26.46 15.47 0.43
C GLY A 142 -27.04 16.88 0.43
N ASN A 143 -28.07 17.11 -0.39
CA ASN A 143 -28.79 18.38 -0.41
C ASN A 143 -29.81 18.46 0.74
N ILE A 144 -29.95 19.64 1.32
CA ILE A 144 -30.93 19.98 2.34
C ILE A 144 -31.92 20.99 1.76
N THR A 145 -33.18 20.60 1.62
CA THR A 145 -34.25 21.48 1.18
C THR A 145 -35.29 21.61 2.28
N ILE A 146 -35.59 22.82 2.69
CA ILE A 146 -36.67 23.11 3.65
C ILE A 146 -37.76 23.88 2.89
N VAL A 147 -38.95 23.32 2.88
CA VAL A 147 -40.13 23.93 2.27
C VAL A 147 -41.07 24.33 3.38
N ALA A 148 -41.36 25.64 3.52
CA ALA A 148 -42.22 26.19 4.58
C ALA A 148 -43.33 27.02 3.96
N ASP A 149 -44.52 27.03 4.60
CA ASP A 149 -45.59 27.91 4.19
C ASP A 149 -45.34 29.35 4.71
N THR A 150 -44.67 29.46 5.86
CA THR A 150 -44.25 30.76 6.42
C THR A 150 -42.83 30.64 6.99
N ILE A 151 -41.95 31.60 6.68
CA ILE A 151 -40.59 31.70 7.24
C ILE A 151 -40.55 32.93 8.15
N THR A 152 -40.54 32.73 9.47
CA THR A 152 -40.54 33.84 10.44
C THR A 152 -39.15 34.16 10.99
N THR A 153 -38.50 33.18 11.66
CA THR A 153 -37.18 33.34 12.30
C THR A 153 -36.34 32.11 12.27
N GLY A 154 -36.75 31.09 11.52
CA GLY A 154 -36.03 29.79 11.45
C GLY A 154 -34.63 29.94 10.90
N THR A 155 -33.69 29.25 11.51
CA THR A 155 -32.31 29.15 11.03
C THR A 155 -31.96 27.70 10.75
N VAL A 156 -31.22 27.46 9.65
CA VAL A 156 -30.67 26.16 9.35
C VAL A 156 -29.21 26.15 9.74
N ASN A 157 -28.84 25.29 10.69
CA ASN A 157 -27.46 24.95 10.95
C ASN A 157 -27.15 23.62 10.22
N GLY A 158 -26.97 23.71 8.91
CA GLY A 158 -26.78 22.55 8.05
C GLY A 158 -25.32 22.33 7.73
N THR A 159 -24.93 21.06 7.66
CA THR A 159 -23.63 20.62 7.12
C THR A 159 -23.90 19.66 5.98
N ALA A 160 -23.59 20.09 4.77
CA ALA A 160 -23.71 19.33 3.53
C ALA A 160 -22.35 19.19 2.83
N ALA A 161 -21.27 19.12 3.61
CA ALA A 161 -19.92 19.08 3.07
C ALA A 161 -19.63 17.73 2.41
N GLY A 162 -18.89 17.74 1.29
CA GLY A 162 -18.30 16.53 0.74
C GLY A 162 -17.24 15.97 1.69
N GLY A 163 -17.19 14.65 1.79
CA GLY A 163 -16.19 13.94 2.58
C GLY A 163 -14.77 14.14 2.02
N PRO A 164 -13.73 14.15 2.85
CA PRO A 164 -12.36 14.16 2.36
C PRO A 164 -12.00 12.82 1.68
N GLY A 165 -11.18 12.86 0.64
CA GLY A 165 -10.58 11.64 0.08
C GLY A 165 -9.64 10.98 1.06
N GLY A 166 -9.46 9.67 0.93
CA GLY A 166 -8.49 8.87 1.67
C GLY A 166 -7.06 9.18 1.25
N LEU A 167 -6.12 8.95 2.14
CA LEU A 167 -4.70 9.04 1.80
C LEU A 167 -4.26 7.80 1.03
N GLY A 168 -3.30 7.96 0.10
CA GLY A 168 -2.63 6.81 -0.51
C GLY A 168 -1.79 6.04 0.49
N GLY A 169 -1.60 4.75 0.23
CA GLY A 169 -0.71 3.88 0.97
C GLY A 169 0.77 4.20 0.73
N GLY A 170 1.61 3.84 1.67
CA GLY A 170 3.07 3.96 1.55
C GLY A 170 3.66 2.96 0.55
N ALA A 171 4.82 3.29 0.00
CA ALA A 171 5.61 2.41 -0.84
C ALA A 171 6.26 1.28 -0.01
N GLY A 172 6.27 0.06 -0.54
CA GLY A 172 7.03 -1.04 0.00
C GLY A 172 8.53 -0.80 -0.20
N ALA A 173 9.33 -1.15 0.82
CA ALA A 173 10.78 -1.09 0.69
C ALA A 173 11.30 -2.20 -0.23
N GLY A 174 12.39 -1.94 -0.96
CA GLY A 174 13.09 -2.99 -1.69
C GLY A 174 13.81 -3.97 -0.74
N GLY A 175 14.00 -5.20 -1.19
CA GLY A 175 14.81 -6.20 -0.52
C GLY A 175 16.30 -5.85 -0.61
N ILE A 176 17.10 -6.33 0.33
CA ILE A 176 18.56 -6.19 0.28
C ILE A 176 19.14 -7.26 -0.66
N GLY A 177 20.28 -6.96 -1.29
CA GLY A 177 21.04 -7.96 -2.05
C GLY A 177 21.68 -8.98 -1.13
N GLY A 178 21.76 -10.22 -1.59
CA GLY A 178 22.42 -11.30 -0.85
C GLY A 178 23.93 -11.10 -0.75
N ASP A 179 24.51 -11.62 0.33
CA ASP A 179 25.95 -11.61 0.52
C ASP A 179 26.64 -12.57 -0.47
N PRO A 180 27.90 -12.31 -0.83
CA PRO A 180 28.68 -13.25 -1.64
C PRO A 180 29.00 -14.54 -0.88
N GLY A 181 29.32 -15.58 -1.60
CA GLY A 181 30.01 -16.76 -1.09
C GLY A 181 31.51 -16.52 -0.94
N GLY A 182 32.11 -17.18 0.06
CA GLY A 182 33.56 -17.19 0.24
C GLY A 182 34.23 -18.21 -0.69
N GLY A 183 35.53 -18.08 -0.93
CA GLY A 183 36.32 -18.99 -1.76
C GLY A 183 37.69 -18.41 -2.11
N ASN A 184 38.37 -18.98 -3.11
CA ASN A 184 39.62 -18.43 -3.62
C ASN A 184 39.46 -16.97 -4.04
N ASN A 185 38.44 -16.69 -4.81
CA ASN A 185 37.92 -15.34 -5.01
C ASN A 185 36.51 -15.25 -4.40
N GLU A 186 36.25 -14.20 -3.64
CA GLU A 186 34.92 -13.93 -3.09
C GLU A 186 33.98 -13.57 -4.24
N GLY A 187 32.75 -14.05 -4.20
CA GLY A 187 31.69 -13.67 -5.14
C GLY A 187 31.34 -12.16 -5.04
N ALA A 188 30.49 -11.69 -5.92
CA ALA A 188 29.97 -10.32 -5.83
C ALA A 188 28.71 -10.27 -4.96
N GLN A 189 28.52 -9.18 -4.21
CA GLN A 189 27.27 -8.92 -3.50
C GLN A 189 26.12 -8.71 -4.49
N GLY A 190 24.94 -9.21 -4.19
CA GLY A 190 23.72 -8.97 -4.94
C GLY A 190 23.32 -7.47 -4.89
N ALA A 191 22.70 -6.99 -5.96
CA ALA A 191 22.15 -5.63 -5.95
C ALA A 191 20.87 -5.57 -5.10
N PRO A 192 20.61 -4.45 -4.39
CA PRO A 192 19.35 -4.27 -3.68
C PRO A 192 18.18 -4.08 -4.65
N GLY A 193 16.97 -4.39 -4.21
CA GLY A 193 15.75 -4.10 -4.92
C GLY A 193 15.36 -2.62 -4.83
N ALA A 194 14.58 -2.17 -5.79
CA ALA A 194 14.04 -0.81 -5.78
C ALA A 194 12.91 -0.67 -4.74
N THR A 195 12.75 0.52 -4.18
CA THR A 195 11.55 0.88 -3.41
C THR A 195 10.35 1.00 -4.36
N GLY A 196 9.18 0.57 -3.95
CA GLY A 196 7.92 0.76 -4.65
C GLY A 196 7.55 2.24 -4.79
N GLN A 197 6.35 2.50 -5.29
CA GLN A 197 5.78 3.85 -5.37
C GLN A 197 4.69 4.02 -4.30
N THR A 198 4.49 5.23 -3.82
CA THR A 198 3.33 5.57 -2.97
C THR A 198 2.05 5.57 -3.80
N GLY A 199 0.93 5.23 -3.18
CA GLY A 199 -0.39 5.43 -3.76
C GLY A 199 -0.77 6.91 -3.83
N SER A 200 -1.72 7.25 -4.70
CA SER A 200 -2.29 8.60 -4.79
C SER A 200 -3.37 8.78 -3.72
N SER A 201 -3.61 10.02 -3.27
CA SER A 201 -4.78 10.31 -2.43
C SER A 201 -6.03 10.37 -3.28
N GLY A 202 -7.16 9.94 -2.71
CA GLY A 202 -8.48 10.11 -3.31
C GLY A 202 -8.91 11.57 -3.36
N LEU A 203 -9.93 11.85 -4.15
CA LEU A 203 -10.50 13.18 -4.31
C LEU A 203 -11.48 13.48 -3.18
N ARG A 204 -11.65 14.75 -2.86
CA ARG A 204 -12.71 15.19 -1.96
C ARG A 204 -14.07 15.15 -2.68
N GLY A 205 -15.11 14.67 -2.01
CA GLY A 205 -16.48 14.74 -2.51
C GLY A 205 -16.98 16.17 -2.70
N VAL A 206 -18.00 16.32 -3.53
CA VAL A 206 -18.63 17.62 -3.80
C VAL A 206 -19.53 18.02 -2.63
N ASP A 207 -19.56 19.31 -2.27
CA ASP A 207 -20.48 19.81 -1.25
C ASP A 207 -21.92 19.78 -1.79
N GLY A 208 -22.88 19.41 -0.95
CA GLY A 208 -24.31 19.54 -1.21
C GLY A 208 -24.78 20.98 -1.02
N SER A 209 -26.02 21.25 -1.43
CA SER A 209 -26.67 22.56 -1.25
C SER A 209 -27.58 22.59 -0.03
N ILE A 210 -27.80 23.81 0.50
CA ILE A 210 -28.81 24.09 1.54
C ILE A 210 -29.75 25.15 0.97
N GLU A 211 -31.02 24.79 0.84
CA GLU A 211 -32.03 25.65 0.25
C GLU A 211 -33.26 25.76 1.18
N ILE A 212 -33.81 26.96 1.31
CA ILE A 212 -35.05 27.22 2.03
C ILE A 212 -36.03 27.86 1.05
N ILE A 213 -37.18 27.23 0.88
CA ILE A 213 -38.23 27.64 -0.08
C ILE A 213 -39.48 27.98 0.69
N GLU A 214 -40.01 29.17 0.48
CA GLU A 214 -41.33 29.55 0.95
C GLU A 214 -42.39 29.20 -0.11
N ARG A 215 -43.44 28.49 0.28
CA ARG A 215 -44.57 28.22 -0.61
C ARG A 215 -45.36 29.50 -0.84
N VAL A 216 -45.49 29.91 -2.07
CA VAL A 216 -46.37 31.00 -2.43
C VAL A 216 -47.79 30.42 -2.48
N PRO A 217 -48.76 31.03 -1.75
CA PRO A 217 -50.15 30.58 -1.73
C PRO A 217 -50.84 30.63 -3.10
#